data_83ed49f28f18169fffb6dc915d8fafc5
#
_entry.id   83ed49f28f18169fffb6dc915d8fafc5
#
_cell.length_a   1.000
_cell.length_b   1.000
_cell.length_c   1.000
_cell.angle_alpha   90.00
_cell.angle_beta   90.00
_cell.angle_gamma   90.00
#
_symmetry.space_group_name_H-M   'P 1'
#
loop_
_entity.id
_entity.type
_entity.pdbx_description
1 polymer ?
#
loop_
_entity_poly.entity_id
_entity_poly.type
_entity_poly.pdbx_seq_one_letter_code
_entity_poly.pdbx_strand_id
1 'polypeptide(L)'
;MRSPTLLHALVRAALLFWCVLSLTFALLRLAPGDPATFLLPPGASADDATRMRSELGLDQSIAVQYARWVRESLAGQLGDSFVDKRPVRAVIADALPISIALGGTSLLLSFAIGTLLGLIQAARRGSRLDLAVTMASVLLVASPAYWLGLGAIACFTYLASSWSLPMFVRLPAIGMTTPGAELGGLAHVADLLRHSILPVTLLAAIGAGGVARYVRTGALDAMGADWMRTARAKGAGERRVYGHHLLANLRAPLLTLFALALPGTVAGSVFVETIFAWPGMGRLMVTSIVARDYPVVMGCAAAFAAMVIAANLLAELLLPWADPRVRE
;
A
#
# COMPACT_ATOMS: atom_id res chain seq x y z
N MET A 1 -2.25 -29.93 -11.16
CA MET A 1 -3.49 -29.33 -10.56
C MET A 1 -4.13 -28.49 -11.65
N ARG A 2 -5.39 -28.79 -12.03
CA ARG A 2 -6.11 -28.01 -13.06
C ARG A 2 -6.18 -26.55 -12.62
N SER A 3 -5.73 -25.62 -13.45
CA SER A 3 -5.91 -24.19 -13.21
C SER A 3 -7.38 -23.94 -12.91
N PRO A 4 -7.73 -23.26 -11.82
CA PRO A 4 -9.13 -22.95 -11.54
C PRO A 4 -9.67 -22.19 -12.75
N THR A 5 -10.80 -22.64 -13.29
CA THR A 5 -11.44 -21.94 -14.39
C THR A 5 -11.68 -20.49 -13.95
N LEU A 6 -11.60 -19.52 -14.86
CA LEU A 6 -11.84 -18.08 -14.57
C LEU A 6 -13.11 -17.88 -13.74
N LEU A 7 -14.12 -18.72 -13.97
CA LEU A 7 -15.36 -18.72 -13.20
C LEU A 7 -15.13 -19.00 -11.71
N HIS A 8 -14.31 -19.99 -11.36
CA HIS A 8 -14.01 -20.28 -9.94
C HIS A 8 -13.23 -19.14 -9.28
N ALA A 9 -12.32 -18.48 -10.01
CA ALA A 9 -11.61 -17.30 -9.50
C ALA A 9 -12.58 -16.14 -9.22
N LEU A 10 -13.50 -15.86 -10.15
CA LEU A 10 -14.50 -14.82 -9.99
C LEU A 10 -15.49 -15.13 -8.84
N VAL A 11 -15.95 -16.37 -8.70
CA VAL A 11 -16.83 -16.76 -7.57
C VAL A 11 -16.11 -16.59 -6.24
N ARG A 12 -14.85 -17.04 -6.12
CA ARG A 12 -14.03 -16.82 -4.90
C ARG A 12 -13.87 -15.34 -4.59
N ALA A 13 -13.56 -14.54 -5.61
CA ALA A 13 -13.42 -13.09 -5.48
C ALA A 13 -14.71 -12.43 -5.00
N ALA A 14 -15.85 -12.80 -5.58
CA ALA A 14 -17.16 -12.27 -5.18
C ALA A 14 -17.52 -12.68 -3.74
N LEU A 15 -17.29 -13.93 -3.36
CA LEU A 15 -17.52 -14.40 -1.99
C LEU A 15 -16.61 -13.68 -0.99
N LEU A 16 -15.32 -13.52 -1.29
CA LEU A 16 -14.39 -12.81 -0.44
C LEU A 16 -14.81 -11.35 -0.28
N PHE A 17 -15.13 -10.68 -1.37
CA PHE A 17 -15.62 -9.30 -1.36
C PHE A 17 -16.85 -9.15 -0.45
N TRP A 18 -17.82 -10.03 -0.63
CA TRP A 18 -19.03 -10.07 0.18
C TRP A 18 -18.74 -10.30 1.67
N CYS A 19 -17.89 -11.28 1.99
CA CYS A 19 -17.50 -11.56 3.37
C CYS A 19 -16.81 -10.36 4.04
N VAL A 20 -15.88 -9.70 3.34
CA VAL A 20 -15.17 -8.52 3.87
C VAL A 20 -16.16 -7.40 4.17
N LEU A 21 -17.06 -7.11 3.25
CA LEU A 21 -18.05 -6.05 3.43
C LEU A 21 -19.07 -6.35 4.54
N SER A 22 -19.57 -7.60 4.60
CA SER A 22 -20.49 -8.02 5.67
C SER A 22 -19.83 -7.95 7.04
N LEU A 23 -18.56 -8.37 7.14
CA LEU A 23 -17.80 -8.29 8.39
C LEU A 23 -17.56 -6.82 8.78
N THR A 24 -17.19 -5.96 7.83
CA THR A 24 -17.01 -4.52 8.09
C THR A 24 -18.30 -3.88 8.57
N PHE A 25 -19.44 -4.18 7.93
CA PHE A 25 -20.74 -3.73 8.36
C PHE A 25 -21.04 -4.16 9.81
N ALA A 26 -20.85 -5.46 10.12
CA ALA A 26 -21.08 -5.99 11.46
C ALA A 26 -20.19 -5.32 12.51
N LEU A 27 -18.88 -5.15 12.22
CA LEU A 27 -17.94 -4.50 13.12
C LEU A 27 -18.31 -3.04 13.39
N LEU A 28 -18.75 -2.28 12.39
CA LEU A 28 -19.20 -0.90 12.57
C LEU A 28 -20.45 -0.81 13.46
N ARG A 29 -21.36 -1.79 13.36
CA ARG A 29 -22.57 -1.83 14.21
C ARG A 29 -22.30 -2.29 15.63
N LEU A 30 -21.26 -3.08 15.85
CA LEU A 30 -20.81 -3.52 17.18
C LEU A 30 -19.90 -2.49 17.86
N ALA A 31 -19.33 -1.55 17.09
CA ALA A 31 -18.46 -0.52 17.64
C ALA A 31 -19.23 0.38 18.62
N PRO A 32 -18.67 0.65 19.83
CA PRO A 32 -19.33 1.47 20.83
C PRO A 32 -19.47 2.92 20.35
N GLY A 33 -20.65 3.53 20.58
CA GLY A 33 -21.00 4.91 20.22
C GLY A 33 -21.96 5.01 19.04
N ASP A 34 -22.55 6.16 18.89
CA ASP A 34 -23.62 6.44 17.95
C ASP A 34 -23.21 7.55 16.97
N PRO A 35 -23.19 7.29 15.64
CA PRO A 35 -22.87 8.31 14.65
C PRO A 35 -23.74 9.57 14.77
N ALA A 36 -25.02 9.41 15.12
CA ALA A 36 -25.94 10.54 15.23
C ALA A 36 -25.49 11.54 16.30
N THR A 37 -24.98 11.06 17.44
CA THR A 37 -24.50 11.94 18.50
C THR A 37 -23.20 12.64 18.15
N PHE A 38 -22.34 12.04 17.29
CA PHE A 38 -21.08 12.66 16.85
C PHE A 38 -21.29 13.79 15.83
N LEU A 39 -22.38 13.73 15.07
CA LEU A 39 -22.71 14.74 14.05
C LEU A 39 -23.41 15.97 14.62
N LEU A 40 -23.88 15.87 15.87
CA LEU A 40 -24.58 16.97 16.52
C LEU A 40 -23.61 17.90 17.26
N PRO A 41 -23.91 19.19 17.32
CA PRO A 41 -23.11 20.13 18.10
C PRO A 41 -23.16 19.79 19.59
N PRO A 42 -22.12 20.14 20.38
CA PRO A 42 -22.14 19.96 21.82
C PRO A 42 -23.36 20.66 22.45
N GLY A 43 -24.11 19.93 23.26
CA GLY A 43 -25.32 20.45 23.92
C GLY A 43 -26.63 20.21 23.15
N ALA A 44 -26.62 19.51 22.03
CA ALA A 44 -27.84 19.13 21.32
C ALA A 44 -28.78 18.30 22.20
N SER A 45 -30.07 18.44 22.01
CA SER A 45 -31.10 17.74 22.78
C SER A 45 -31.20 16.25 22.43
N ALA A 46 -31.81 15.45 23.33
CA ALA A 46 -32.12 14.05 23.06
C ALA A 46 -33.06 13.89 21.84
N ASP A 47 -33.96 14.85 21.63
CA ASP A 47 -34.86 14.86 20.49
C ASP A 47 -34.13 15.08 19.18
N ASP A 48 -33.10 15.95 19.15
CA ASP A 48 -32.25 16.15 17.98
C ASP A 48 -31.47 14.87 17.64
N ALA A 49 -30.97 14.15 18.66
CA ALA A 49 -30.30 12.87 18.44
C ALA A 49 -31.25 11.82 17.88
N THR A 50 -32.48 11.77 18.36
CA THR A 50 -33.49 10.83 17.87
C THR A 50 -33.88 11.12 16.43
N ARG A 51 -34.06 12.41 16.10
CA ARG A 51 -34.34 12.87 14.73
C ARG A 51 -33.20 12.53 13.78
N MET A 52 -31.97 12.82 14.18
CA MET A 52 -30.77 12.49 13.40
C MET A 52 -30.62 10.99 13.16
N ARG A 53 -30.92 10.13 14.17
CA ARG A 53 -30.93 8.67 13.98
C ARG A 53 -31.94 8.22 12.94
N SER A 54 -33.14 8.81 12.95
CA SER A 54 -34.18 8.49 11.98
C SER A 54 -33.81 8.95 10.56
N GLU A 55 -33.23 10.15 10.43
CA GLU A 55 -32.73 10.66 9.14
C GLU A 55 -31.63 9.77 8.55
N LEU A 56 -30.73 9.26 9.38
CA LEU A 56 -29.67 8.33 8.98
C LEU A 56 -30.15 6.88 8.83
N GLY A 57 -31.41 6.59 9.17
CA GLY A 57 -31.98 5.25 9.15
C GLY A 57 -31.34 4.30 10.18
N LEU A 58 -30.78 4.84 11.25
CA LEU A 58 -30.13 4.08 12.33
C LEU A 58 -31.13 3.57 13.38
N ASP A 59 -32.37 4.00 13.33
CA ASP A 59 -33.48 3.58 14.16
C ASP A 59 -34.07 2.20 13.76
N GLN A 60 -33.73 1.74 12.54
CA GLN A 60 -34.22 0.46 12.02
C GLN A 60 -33.43 -0.74 12.57
N SER A 61 -34.02 -1.95 12.48
CA SER A 61 -33.28 -3.15 12.85
C SER A 61 -32.02 -3.36 12.00
N ILE A 62 -30.97 -3.92 12.59
CA ILE A 62 -29.69 -4.17 11.92
C ILE A 62 -29.86 -4.97 10.60
N ALA A 63 -30.81 -5.92 10.58
CA ALA A 63 -31.12 -6.71 9.41
C ALA A 63 -31.67 -5.85 8.25
N VAL A 64 -32.55 -4.89 8.56
CA VAL A 64 -33.11 -3.96 7.57
C VAL A 64 -32.05 -3.01 7.06
N GLN A 65 -31.20 -2.47 7.94
CA GLN A 65 -30.07 -1.62 7.56
C GLN A 65 -29.08 -2.37 6.64
N TYR A 66 -28.78 -3.63 6.96
CA TYR A 66 -27.93 -4.49 6.14
C TYR A 66 -28.54 -4.75 4.75
N ALA A 67 -29.81 -5.16 4.71
CA ALA A 67 -30.51 -5.42 3.44
C ALA A 67 -30.59 -4.18 2.54
N ARG A 68 -30.86 -3.01 3.14
CA ARG A 68 -30.84 -1.72 2.42
C ARG A 68 -29.46 -1.44 1.86
N TRP A 69 -28.44 -1.49 2.71
CA TRP A 69 -27.07 -1.23 2.33
C TRP A 69 -26.59 -2.17 1.20
N VAL A 70 -26.90 -3.46 1.29
CA VAL A 70 -26.60 -4.45 0.23
C VAL A 70 -27.24 -4.03 -1.09
N ARG A 71 -28.54 -3.71 -1.07
CA ARG A 71 -29.26 -3.31 -2.28
C ARG A 71 -28.68 -2.04 -2.92
N GLU A 72 -28.36 -1.04 -2.12
CA GLU A 72 -27.77 0.23 -2.57
C GLU A 72 -26.34 0.01 -3.10
N SER A 73 -25.53 -0.80 -2.41
CA SER A 73 -24.19 -1.16 -2.86
C SER A 73 -24.17 -1.89 -4.20
N LEU A 74 -25.09 -2.83 -4.40
CA LEU A 74 -25.26 -3.53 -5.68
C LEU A 74 -25.71 -2.59 -6.82
N ALA A 75 -26.43 -1.51 -6.49
CA ALA A 75 -26.81 -0.45 -7.43
C ALA A 75 -25.67 0.58 -7.65
N GLY A 76 -24.50 0.38 -7.03
CA GLY A 76 -23.37 1.33 -7.09
C GLY A 76 -23.58 2.62 -6.28
N GLN A 77 -24.56 2.63 -5.39
CA GLN A 77 -24.89 3.73 -4.49
C GLN A 77 -24.23 3.51 -3.14
N LEU A 78 -23.09 4.17 -2.89
CA LEU A 78 -22.35 4.08 -1.63
C LEU A 78 -22.84 5.09 -0.57
N GLY A 79 -23.89 5.86 -0.88
CA GLY A 79 -24.39 6.94 -0.03
C GLY A 79 -23.49 8.18 -0.02
N ASP A 80 -23.81 9.08 0.92
CA ASP A 80 -23.07 10.33 1.14
C ASP A 80 -22.27 10.26 2.45
N SER A 81 -21.10 10.90 2.48
CA SER A 81 -20.32 11.11 3.68
C SER A 81 -21.13 11.85 4.74
N PHE A 82 -21.11 11.37 5.95
CA PHE A 82 -21.78 12.06 7.07
C PHE A 82 -21.07 13.36 7.45
N VAL A 83 -19.77 13.43 7.23
CA VAL A 83 -18.92 14.59 7.57
C VAL A 83 -18.85 15.57 6.42
N ASP A 84 -18.40 15.11 5.24
CA ASP A 84 -18.15 15.97 4.09
C ASP A 84 -19.41 16.34 3.31
N LYS A 85 -20.54 15.64 3.55
CA LYS A 85 -21.80 15.81 2.81
C LYS A 85 -21.66 15.66 1.28
N ARG A 86 -20.66 14.91 0.85
CA ARG A 86 -20.36 14.61 -0.55
C ARG A 86 -20.59 13.13 -0.84
N PRO A 87 -20.92 12.74 -2.08
CA PRO A 87 -21.01 11.34 -2.46
C PRO A 87 -19.74 10.58 -2.12
N VAL A 88 -19.85 9.44 -1.44
CA VAL A 88 -18.70 8.60 -1.01
C VAL A 88 -17.81 8.23 -2.20
N ARG A 89 -18.41 7.97 -3.37
CA ARG A 89 -17.67 7.69 -4.61
C ARG A 89 -16.72 8.81 -5.01
N ALA A 90 -17.11 10.06 -4.80
CA ALA A 90 -16.28 11.22 -5.12
C ALA A 90 -15.12 11.37 -4.13
N VAL A 91 -15.40 11.19 -2.83
CA VAL A 91 -14.37 11.19 -1.77
C VAL A 91 -13.31 10.10 -2.02
N ILE A 92 -13.76 8.90 -2.41
CA ILE A 92 -12.85 7.79 -2.76
C ILE A 92 -12.07 8.11 -4.05
N ALA A 93 -12.72 8.66 -5.07
CA ALA A 93 -12.06 9.00 -6.34
C ALA A 93 -10.95 10.04 -6.17
N ASP A 94 -11.06 10.94 -5.20
CA ASP A 94 -10.02 11.91 -4.86
C ASP A 94 -8.81 11.23 -4.18
N ALA A 95 -9.04 10.27 -3.27
CA ALA A 95 -8.01 9.64 -2.46
C ALA A 95 -7.31 8.44 -3.13
N LEU A 96 -8.04 7.67 -3.94
CA LEU A 96 -7.56 6.43 -4.54
C LEU A 96 -6.32 6.58 -5.43
N PRO A 97 -6.26 7.56 -6.37
CA PRO A 97 -5.08 7.75 -7.21
C PRO A 97 -3.82 8.06 -6.42
N ILE A 98 -3.97 8.76 -5.29
CA ILE A 98 -2.86 9.14 -4.41
C ILE A 98 -2.23 7.91 -3.77
N SER A 99 -3.06 7.01 -3.21
CA SER A 99 -2.58 5.74 -2.64
C SER A 99 -1.94 4.83 -3.68
N ILE A 100 -2.54 4.75 -4.89
CA ILE A 100 -1.98 3.95 -5.99
C ILE A 100 -0.63 4.52 -6.43
N ALA A 101 -0.50 5.82 -6.56
CA ALA A 101 0.76 6.46 -6.93
C ALA A 101 1.84 6.24 -5.86
N LEU A 102 1.51 6.45 -4.58
CA LEU A 102 2.43 6.25 -3.46
C LEU A 102 2.86 4.78 -3.35
N GLY A 103 1.91 3.85 -3.29
CA GLY A 103 2.17 2.42 -3.15
C GLY A 103 2.89 1.85 -4.38
N GLY A 104 2.42 2.19 -5.58
CA GLY A 104 2.99 1.71 -6.84
C GLY A 104 4.44 2.19 -7.04
N THR A 105 4.71 3.48 -6.82
CA THR A 105 6.08 4.02 -6.90
C THR A 105 6.99 3.37 -5.87
N SER A 106 6.54 3.22 -4.64
CA SER A 106 7.30 2.57 -3.57
C SER A 106 7.58 1.10 -3.88
N LEU A 107 6.63 0.36 -4.45
CA LEU A 107 6.80 -1.03 -4.87
C LEU A 107 7.84 -1.15 -5.97
N LEU A 108 7.76 -0.34 -7.01
CA LEU A 108 8.74 -0.32 -8.11
C LEU A 108 10.14 -0.05 -7.60
N LEU A 109 10.31 0.95 -6.74
CA LEU A 109 11.59 1.27 -6.11
C LEU A 109 12.08 0.15 -5.19
N SER A 110 11.20 -0.50 -4.43
CA SER A 110 11.54 -1.67 -3.59
C SER A 110 12.16 -2.77 -4.43
N PHE A 111 11.55 -3.10 -5.56
CA PHE A 111 12.05 -4.16 -6.44
C PHE A 111 13.34 -3.74 -7.16
N ALA A 112 13.45 -2.51 -7.64
CA ALA A 112 14.67 -2.00 -8.27
C ALA A 112 15.85 -2.01 -7.30
N ILE A 113 15.70 -1.37 -6.14
CA ILE A 113 16.74 -1.25 -5.12
C ILE A 113 17.05 -2.62 -4.51
N GLY A 114 16.02 -3.39 -4.14
CA GLY A 114 16.18 -4.70 -3.52
C GLY A 114 16.88 -5.69 -4.45
N THR A 115 16.54 -5.71 -5.74
CA THR A 115 17.21 -6.55 -6.73
C THR A 115 18.68 -6.16 -6.87
N LEU A 116 18.98 -4.87 -6.99
CA LEU A 116 20.36 -4.38 -7.08
C LEU A 116 21.17 -4.76 -5.84
N LEU A 117 20.63 -4.49 -4.64
CA LEU A 117 21.31 -4.82 -3.38
C LEU A 117 21.51 -6.32 -3.22
N GLY A 118 20.50 -7.15 -3.54
CA GLY A 118 20.60 -8.61 -3.45
C GLY A 118 21.67 -9.19 -4.40
N LEU A 119 21.78 -8.68 -5.61
CA LEU A 119 22.84 -9.06 -6.55
C LEU A 119 24.24 -8.64 -6.05
N ILE A 120 24.37 -7.42 -5.51
CA ILE A 120 25.64 -6.93 -4.93
C ILE A 120 26.05 -7.78 -3.72
N GLN A 121 25.10 -8.12 -2.84
CA GLN A 121 25.34 -9.00 -1.70
C GLN A 121 25.81 -10.39 -2.13
N ALA A 122 25.16 -10.99 -3.13
CA ALA A 122 25.55 -12.29 -3.67
C ALA A 122 26.96 -12.26 -4.28
N ALA A 123 27.28 -11.22 -5.05
CA ALA A 123 28.60 -11.04 -5.65
C ALA A 123 29.70 -10.80 -4.59
N ARG A 124 29.34 -10.23 -3.45
CA ARG A 124 30.28 -9.91 -2.35
C ARG A 124 29.97 -10.71 -1.08
N ARG A 125 29.56 -11.97 -1.23
CA ARG A 125 29.19 -12.88 -0.13
C ARG A 125 30.25 -12.88 0.98
N GLY A 126 29.81 -12.74 2.24
CA GLY A 126 30.67 -12.71 3.42
C GLY A 126 31.44 -11.40 3.64
N SER A 127 31.27 -10.40 2.79
CA SER A 127 31.90 -9.10 2.97
C SER A 127 31.18 -8.24 4.03
N ARG A 128 31.85 -7.18 4.51
CA ARG A 128 31.24 -6.18 5.41
C ARG A 128 30.00 -5.53 4.80
N LEU A 129 29.97 -5.34 3.48
CA LEU A 129 28.80 -4.80 2.76
C LEU A 129 27.62 -5.78 2.81
N ASP A 130 27.86 -7.07 2.55
CA ASP A 130 26.83 -8.12 2.67
C ASP A 130 26.23 -8.15 4.08
N LEU A 131 27.08 -8.09 5.10
CA LEU A 131 26.64 -8.01 6.49
C LEU A 131 25.85 -6.74 6.78
N ALA A 132 26.33 -5.57 6.36
CA ALA A 132 25.67 -4.27 6.61
C ALA A 132 24.29 -4.20 5.96
N VAL A 133 24.15 -4.62 4.69
CA VAL A 133 22.83 -4.63 4.00
C VAL A 133 21.90 -5.67 4.65
N THR A 134 22.41 -6.83 5.08
CA THR A 134 21.61 -7.81 5.79
C THR A 134 21.08 -7.26 7.11
N MET A 135 21.96 -6.65 7.92
CA MET A 135 21.55 -6.02 9.19
C MET A 135 20.56 -4.88 8.99
N ALA A 136 20.80 -3.99 8.03
CA ALA A 136 19.87 -2.92 7.69
C ALA A 136 18.51 -3.46 7.25
N SER A 137 18.47 -4.49 6.40
CA SER A 137 17.25 -5.15 5.97
C SER A 137 16.46 -5.76 7.12
N VAL A 138 17.15 -6.43 8.06
CA VAL A 138 16.52 -7.01 9.25
C VAL A 138 15.97 -5.92 10.16
N LEU A 139 16.74 -4.86 10.43
CA LEU A 139 16.30 -3.74 11.26
C LEU A 139 15.08 -3.03 10.66
N LEU A 140 15.07 -2.76 9.35
CA LEU A 140 13.94 -2.12 8.67
C LEU A 140 12.66 -2.97 8.74
N VAL A 141 12.77 -4.27 8.53
CA VAL A 141 11.60 -5.17 8.56
C VAL A 141 11.12 -5.44 10.00
N ALA A 142 12.04 -5.51 10.96
CA ALA A 142 11.71 -5.77 12.37
C ALA A 142 11.15 -4.50 13.07
N SER A 143 11.48 -3.32 12.56
CA SER A 143 11.02 -2.06 13.16
C SER A 143 9.60 -1.74 12.72
N PRO A 144 8.72 -1.29 13.63
CA PRO A 144 7.41 -0.80 13.26
C PRO A 144 7.52 0.37 12.27
N ALA A 145 6.77 0.31 11.15
CA ALA A 145 6.79 1.36 10.13
C ALA A 145 6.49 2.75 10.68
N TYR A 146 5.65 2.83 11.71
CA TYR A 146 5.34 4.06 12.43
C TYR A 146 6.59 4.69 13.05
N TRP A 147 7.42 3.92 13.73
CA TRP A 147 8.66 4.40 14.35
C TRP A 147 9.68 4.89 13.32
N LEU A 148 9.79 4.15 12.22
CA LEU A 148 10.67 4.54 11.11
C LEU A 148 10.20 5.84 10.47
N GLY A 149 8.89 6.02 10.31
CA GLY A 149 8.31 7.26 9.77
C GLY A 149 8.56 8.47 10.66
N LEU A 150 8.28 8.35 11.97
CA LEU A 150 8.57 9.42 12.93
C LEU A 150 10.07 9.72 13.02
N GLY A 151 10.92 8.69 13.00
CA GLY A 151 12.37 8.86 12.96
C GLY A 151 12.85 9.61 11.71
N ALA A 152 12.29 9.27 10.55
CA ALA A 152 12.59 9.99 9.30
C ALA A 152 12.18 11.47 9.38
N ILE A 153 10.99 11.77 9.88
CA ILE A 153 10.54 13.16 10.12
C ILE A 153 11.48 13.87 11.11
N ALA A 154 11.81 13.23 12.24
CA ALA A 154 12.72 13.80 13.21
C ALA A 154 14.09 14.14 12.60
N CYS A 155 14.68 13.23 11.84
CA CYS A 155 16.00 13.42 11.24
C CYS A 155 15.99 14.42 10.09
N PHE A 156 15.11 14.24 9.10
CA PHE A 156 15.16 14.98 7.85
C PHE A 156 14.36 16.28 7.84
N THR A 157 13.48 16.49 8.80
CA THR A 157 12.70 17.72 8.92
C THR A 157 13.19 18.55 10.10
N TYR A 158 13.10 18.03 11.33
CA TYR A 158 13.41 18.81 12.53
C TYR A 158 14.91 18.98 12.77
N LEU A 159 15.69 17.91 12.85
CA LEU A 159 17.14 18.00 13.09
C LEU A 159 17.85 18.63 11.92
N ALA A 160 17.47 18.30 10.69
CA ALA A 160 18.05 18.93 9.49
C ALA A 160 17.79 20.44 9.47
N SER A 161 16.65 20.92 9.94
CA SER A 161 16.35 22.34 10.06
C SER A 161 17.09 23.01 11.22
N SER A 162 17.14 22.37 12.40
CA SER A 162 17.83 22.91 13.58
C SER A 162 19.35 23.05 13.36
N TRP A 163 19.94 22.13 12.62
CA TRP A 163 21.38 22.18 12.25
C TRP A 163 21.66 22.99 11.00
N SER A 164 20.65 23.69 10.47
CA SER A 164 20.78 24.50 9.24
C SER A 164 21.40 23.77 8.06
N LEU A 165 21.09 22.46 7.94
CA LEU A 165 21.59 21.64 6.84
C LEU A 165 21.12 22.18 5.47
N PRO A 166 21.78 21.83 4.35
CA PRO A 166 21.38 22.27 3.02
C PRO A 166 19.91 21.90 2.70
N MET A 167 19.25 22.70 1.89
CA MET A 167 17.82 22.59 1.57
C MET A 167 17.43 21.23 1.00
N PHE A 168 18.34 20.54 0.30
CA PHE A 168 18.10 19.21 -0.26
C PHE A 168 18.02 18.10 0.81
N VAL A 169 18.53 18.35 2.03
CA VAL A 169 18.42 17.44 3.18
C VAL A 169 17.19 17.75 4.02
N ARG A 170 16.74 19.02 4.03
CA ARG A 170 15.56 19.45 4.79
C ARG A 170 14.31 19.07 4.03
N LEU A 171 13.78 17.89 4.30
CA LEU A 171 12.59 17.39 3.62
C LEU A 171 11.31 17.76 4.38
N PRO A 172 10.21 18.09 3.69
CA PRO A 172 8.94 18.38 4.32
C PRO A 172 8.36 17.12 4.98
N ALA A 173 7.73 17.32 6.15
CA ALA A 173 7.18 16.22 6.95
C ALA A 173 5.73 15.89 6.59
N ILE A 174 4.92 16.87 6.19
CA ILE A 174 3.47 16.76 6.21
C ILE A 174 2.87 17.26 4.89
N GLY A 175 1.90 16.51 4.38
CA GLY A 175 1.12 16.87 3.19
C GLY A 175 1.80 16.51 1.87
N MET A 176 1.11 16.77 0.78
CA MET A 176 1.61 16.53 -0.59
C MET A 176 2.33 17.74 -1.17
N THR A 177 2.01 18.93 -0.68
CA THR A 177 2.52 20.21 -1.19
C THR A 177 2.66 21.21 -0.04
N THR A 178 3.46 22.24 -0.25
CA THR A 178 3.67 23.31 0.72
C THR A 178 2.36 24.10 0.92
N PRO A 179 1.80 24.17 2.15
CA PRO A 179 0.54 24.88 2.40
C PRO A 179 0.64 26.35 2.04
N GLY A 180 -0.37 26.89 1.35
CA GLY A 180 -0.45 28.31 0.97
C GLY A 180 0.49 28.73 -0.16
N ALA A 181 1.27 27.83 -0.74
CA ALA A 181 2.09 28.12 -1.90
C ALA A 181 1.27 27.94 -3.20
N GLU A 182 0.95 29.04 -3.87
CA GLU A 182 0.32 29.01 -5.20
C GLU A 182 1.36 28.68 -6.28
N LEU A 183 1.84 27.44 -6.27
CA LEU A 183 2.85 26.96 -7.22
C LEU A 183 2.16 26.45 -8.49
N GLY A 184 2.61 26.92 -9.64
CA GLY A 184 2.13 26.45 -10.95
C GLY A 184 3.18 25.63 -11.71
N GLY A 185 2.73 24.80 -12.64
CA GLY A 185 3.60 24.09 -13.58
C GLY A 185 4.70 23.25 -12.92
N LEU A 186 5.95 23.45 -13.36
CA LEU A 186 7.11 22.67 -12.88
C LEU A 186 7.41 22.88 -11.39
N ALA A 187 7.13 24.05 -10.83
CA ALA A 187 7.36 24.33 -9.42
C ALA A 187 6.43 23.46 -8.53
N HIS A 188 5.18 23.30 -8.93
CA HIS A 188 4.24 22.41 -8.25
C HIS A 188 4.70 20.94 -8.30
N VAL A 189 5.15 20.47 -9.45
CA VAL A 189 5.69 19.11 -9.60
C VAL A 189 6.93 18.90 -8.73
N ALA A 190 7.83 19.86 -8.69
CA ALA A 190 9.05 19.80 -7.88
C ALA A 190 8.71 19.76 -6.38
N ASP A 191 7.73 20.54 -5.93
CA ASP A 191 7.25 20.54 -4.55
C ASP A 191 6.59 19.20 -4.18
N LEU A 192 5.73 18.67 -5.03
CA LEU A 192 5.12 17.34 -4.88
C LEU A 192 6.18 16.24 -4.78
N LEU A 193 7.16 16.23 -5.67
CA LEU A 193 8.25 15.25 -5.64
C LEU A 193 9.05 15.37 -4.33
N ARG A 194 9.33 16.57 -3.86
CA ARG A 194 10.04 16.80 -2.60
C ARG A 194 9.28 16.27 -1.39
N HIS A 195 7.95 16.46 -1.35
CA HIS A 195 7.09 15.91 -0.30
C HIS A 195 6.99 14.38 -0.38
N SER A 196 7.12 13.79 -1.57
CA SER A 196 7.06 12.34 -1.77
C SER A 196 8.33 11.59 -1.36
N ILE A 197 9.48 12.26 -1.20
CA ILE A 197 10.76 11.59 -0.90
C ILE A 197 10.67 10.74 0.36
N LEU A 198 10.25 11.32 1.49
CA LEU A 198 10.22 10.59 2.77
C LEU A 198 9.22 9.42 2.76
N PRO A 199 7.94 9.60 2.41
CA PRO A 199 6.98 8.49 2.42
C PRO A 199 7.33 7.39 1.41
N VAL A 200 7.76 7.75 0.20
CA VAL A 200 8.13 6.78 -0.83
C VAL A 200 9.41 6.02 -0.46
N THR A 201 10.45 6.71 0.00
CA THR A 201 11.71 6.05 0.39
C THR A 201 11.55 5.17 1.61
N LEU A 202 10.70 5.51 2.56
CA LEU A 202 10.40 4.69 3.72
C LEU A 202 9.76 3.36 3.31
N LEU A 203 8.68 3.41 2.54
CA LEU A 203 8.01 2.20 2.04
C LEU A 203 8.94 1.38 1.14
N ALA A 204 9.68 2.05 0.27
CA ALA A 204 10.63 1.41 -0.63
C ALA A 204 11.76 0.71 0.13
N ALA A 205 12.31 1.32 1.18
CA ALA A 205 13.39 0.73 1.98
C ALA A 205 12.93 -0.52 2.74
N ILE A 206 11.74 -0.49 3.35
CA ILE A 206 11.15 -1.65 4.03
C ILE A 206 10.96 -2.80 3.03
N GLY A 207 10.35 -2.54 1.87
CA GLY A 207 10.13 -3.55 0.84
C GLY A 207 11.43 -4.07 0.22
N ALA A 208 12.39 -3.19 -0.04
CA ALA A 208 13.69 -3.54 -0.64
C ALA A 208 14.48 -4.54 0.22
N GLY A 209 14.38 -4.48 1.55
CA GLY A 209 15.02 -5.44 2.44
C GLY A 209 14.53 -6.88 2.22
N GLY A 210 13.23 -7.07 1.99
CA GLY A 210 12.64 -8.37 1.65
C GLY A 210 13.10 -8.88 0.29
N VAL A 211 13.02 -8.02 -0.73
CA VAL A 211 13.43 -8.33 -2.11
C VAL A 211 14.93 -8.65 -2.17
N ALA A 212 15.77 -7.86 -1.49
CA ALA A 212 17.22 -8.09 -1.46
C ALA A 212 17.60 -9.46 -0.90
N ARG A 213 16.96 -9.89 0.21
CA ARG A 213 17.18 -11.21 0.78
C ARG A 213 16.75 -12.32 -0.17
N TYR A 214 15.60 -12.16 -0.81
CA TYR A 214 15.11 -13.14 -1.79
C TYR A 214 16.06 -13.27 -2.97
N VAL A 215 16.49 -12.16 -3.58
CA VAL A 215 17.44 -12.14 -4.69
C VAL A 215 18.79 -12.68 -4.29
N ARG A 216 19.31 -12.31 -3.12
CA ARG A 216 20.57 -12.84 -2.59
C ARG A 216 20.54 -14.36 -2.46
N THR A 217 19.48 -14.92 -1.85
CA THR A 217 19.35 -16.38 -1.69
C THR A 217 19.28 -17.07 -3.04
N GLY A 218 18.38 -16.65 -3.93
CA GLY A 218 18.26 -17.22 -5.26
C GLY A 218 19.54 -17.09 -6.11
N ALA A 219 20.28 -16.00 -5.93
CA ALA A 219 21.56 -15.82 -6.60
C ALA A 219 22.63 -16.81 -6.07
N LEU A 220 22.71 -17.02 -4.76
CA LEU A 220 23.65 -17.95 -4.15
C LEU A 220 23.35 -19.39 -4.56
N ASP A 221 22.09 -19.80 -4.60
CA ASP A 221 21.65 -21.11 -5.07
C ASP A 221 22.03 -21.34 -6.54
N ALA A 222 21.83 -20.31 -7.37
CA ALA A 222 22.17 -20.37 -8.79
C ALA A 222 23.68 -20.40 -9.08
N MET A 223 24.52 -19.91 -8.19
CA MET A 223 25.99 -19.88 -8.40
C MET A 223 26.61 -21.27 -8.61
N GLY A 224 26.02 -22.31 -8.05
CA GLY A 224 26.43 -23.70 -8.22
C GLY A 224 25.96 -24.35 -9.54
N ALA A 225 25.08 -23.72 -10.28
CA ALA A 225 24.46 -24.29 -11.47
C ALA A 225 25.42 -24.38 -12.66
N ASP A 226 25.28 -25.44 -13.47
CA ASP A 226 26.16 -25.73 -14.61
C ASP A 226 26.13 -24.63 -15.70
N TRP A 227 24.98 -23.97 -15.90
CA TRP A 227 24.87 -22.85 -16.83
C TRP A 227 25.71 -21.64 -16.42
N MET A 228 25.92 -21.41 -15.11
CA MET A 228 26.82 -20.34 -14.61
C MET A 228 28.29 -20.69 -14.90
N ARG A 229 28.66 -21.96 -14.71
CA ARG A 229 29.99 -22.46 -15.03
C ARG A 229 30.25 -22.34 -16.54
N THR A 230 29.28 -22.71 -17.35
CA THR A 230 29.35 -22.61 -18.81
C THR A 230 29.49 -21.15 -19.26
N ALA A 231 28.77 -20.21 -18.68
CA ALA A 231 28.88 -18.80 -19.01
C ALA A 231 30.30 -18.27 -18.71
N ARG A 232 30.88 -18.61 -17.56
CA ARG A 232 32.24 -18.25 -17.20
C ARG A 232 33.29 -18.93 -18.11
N ALA A 233 33.11 -20.21 -18.43
CA ALA A 233 33.99 -20.93 -19.36
C ALA A 233 34.01 -20.34 -20.77
N LYS A 234 32.90 -19.71 -21.21
CA LYS A 234 32.79 -18.94 -22.46
C LYS A 234 33.39 -17.52 -22.35
N GLY A 235 34.07 -17.17 -21.25
CA GLY A 235 34.73 -15.88 -21.07
C GLY A 235 33.79 -14.72 -20.69
N ALA A 236 32.57 -15.00 -20.21
CA ALA A 236 31.70 -13.94 -19.74
C ALA A 236 32.25 -13.29 -18.47
N GLY A 237 32.48 -11.96 -18.48
CA GLY A 237 32.88 -11.22 -17.27
C GLY A 237 31.78 -11.23 -16.21
N GLU A 238 32.14 -11.05 -14.95
CA GLU A 238 31.24 -11.13 -13.79
C GLU A 238 30.00 -10.19 -13.92
N ARG A 239 30.17 -8.99 -14.46
CA ARG A 239 29.01 -8.08 -14.72
C ARG A 239 27.99 -8.71 -15.64
N ARG A 240 28.41 -9.44 -16.67
CA ARG A 240 27.53 -10.12 -17.62
C ARG A 240 26.93 -11.39 -17.00
N VAL A 241 27.69 -12.09 -16.18
CA VAL A 241 27.23 -13.29 -15.45
C VAL A 241 26.11 -12.90 -14.48
N TYR A 242 26.29 -11.88 -13.64
CA TYR A 242 25.27 -11.46 -12.67
C TYR A 242 24.13 -10.65 -13.33
N GLY A 243 24.46 -9.64 -14.15
CA GLY A 243 23.47 -8.71 -14.70
C GLY A 243 22.64 -9.28 -15.83
N HIS A 244 23.15 -10.29 -16.58
CA HIS A 244 22.40 -10.87 -17.68
C HIS A 244 21.99 -12.31 -17.39
N HIS A 245 22.95 -13.22 -17.17
CA HIS A 245 22.60 -14.64 -17.04
C HIS A 245 21.85 -14.95 -15.73
N LEU A 246 22.29 -14.42 -14.61
CA LEU A 246 21.66 -14.66 -13.32
C LEU A 246 20.29 -13.95 -13.25
N LEU A 247 20.22 -12.68 -13.61
CA LEU A 247 18.98 -11.91 -13.55
C LEU A 247 17.92 -12.48 -14.50
N ALA A 248 18.32 -12.99 -15.68
CA ALA A 248 17.40 -13.66 -16.58
C ALA A 248 16.75 -14.91 -15.95
N ASN A 249 17.51 -15.66 -15.15
CA ASN A 249 16.99 -16.84 -14.43
C ASN A 249 16.17 -16.47 -13.18
N LEU A 250 16.45 -15.33 -12.55
CA LEU A 250 15.67 -14.82 -11.41
C LEU A 250 14.42 -14.04 -11.85
N ARG A 251 14.27 -13.74 -13.13
CA ARG A 251 13.14 -12.93 -13.64
C ARG A 251 11.79 -13.53 -13.30
N ALA A 252 11.58 -14.82 -13.54
CA ALA A 252 10.31 -15.48 -13.27
C ALA A 252 9.98 -15.47 -11.76
N PRO A 253 10.88 -15.91 -10.85
CA PRO A 253 10.64 -15.79 -9.41
C PRO A 253 10.40 -14.35 -8.94
N LEU A 254 11.12 -13.35 -9.51
CA LEU A 254 10.93 -11.94 -9.15
C LEU A 254 9.58 -11.40 -9.60
N LEU A 255 9.10 -11.76 -10.80
CA LEU A 255 7.78 -11.39 -11.28
C LEU A 255 6.68 -12.02 -10.41
N THR A 256 6.86 -13.26 -9.99
CA THR A 256 5.97 -13.91 -9.02
C THR A 256 5.94 -13.17 -7.70
N LEU A 257 7.12 -12.83 -7.14
CA LEU A 257 7.21 -12.07 -5.90
C LEU A 257 6.57 -10.68 -6.04
N PHE A 258 6.78 -10.01 -7.17
CA PHE A 258 6.16 -8.71 -7.48
C PHE A 258 4.64 -8.82 -7.50
N ALA A 259 4.11 -9.80 -8.20
CA ALA A 259 2.67 -10.04 -8.28
C ALA A 259 2.06 -10.30 -6.88
N LEU A 260 2.72 -11.10 -6.05
CA LEU A 260 2.29 -11.37 -4.68
C LEU A 260 2.42 -10.16 -3.74
N ALA A 261 3.28 -9.20 -4.05
CA ALA A 261 3.46 -7.98 -3.27
C ALA A 261 2.40 -6.91 -3.59
N LEU A 262 1.77 -6.94 -4.77
CA LEU A 262 0.76 -5.95 -5.20
C LEU A 262 -0.37 -5.73 -4.19
N PRO A 263 -1.02 -6.77 -3.63
CA PRO A 263 -2.07 -6.55 -2.63
C PRO A 263 -1.59 -5.86 -1.35
N GLY A 264 -0.35 -6.17 -0.94
CA GLY A 264 0.26 -5.62 0.27
C GLY A 264 0.59 -4.13 0.18
N THR A 265 0.77 -3.58 -1.03
CA THR A 265 1.11 -2.16 -1.20
C THR A 265 0.00 -1.24 -0.75
N VAL A 266 -1.25 -1.66 -0.92
CA VAL A 266 -2.43 -0.89 -0.50
C VAL A 266 -2.55 -0.86 1.03
N ALA A 267 -2.37 -2.00 1.69
CA ALA A 267 -2.45 -2.08 3.16
C ALA A 267 -1.24 -1.41 3.84
N GLY A 268 -0.05 -1.49 3.23
CA GLY A 268 1.18 -0.92 3.77
C GLY A 268 1.22 0.61 3.76
N SER A 269 0.48 1.27 2.87
CA SER A 269 0.47 2.73 2.76
C SER A 269 -0.33 3.43 3.87
N VAL A 270 -1.28 2.76 4.54
CA VAL A 270 -2.18 3.36 5.55
C VAL A 270 -1.42 4.11 6.64
N PHE A 271 -0.39 3.47 7.25
CA PHE A 271 0.40 4.10 8.30
C PHE A 271 1.23 5.27 7.77
N VAL A 272 1.82 5.12 6.60
CA VAL A 272 2.65 6.16 5.98
C VAL A 272 1.79 7.36 5.57
N GLU A 273 0.65 7.13 4.95
CA GLU A 273 -0.30 8.19 4.60
C GLU A 273 -0.76 8.96 5.85
N THR A 274 -1.00 8.25 6.97
CA THR A 274 -1.43 8.88 8.22
C THR A 274 -0.30 9.71 8.84
N ILE A 275 0.93 9.19 8.91
CA ILE A 275 2.09 9.85 9.53
C ILE A 275 2.49 11.09 8.74
N PHE A 276 2.58 10.97 7.43
CA PHE A 276 2.97 12.07 6.53
C PHE A 276 1.79 12.94 6.08
N ALA A 277 0.60 12.70 6.64
CA ALA A 277 -0.65 13.40 6.32
C ALA A 277 -0.97 13.45 4.81
N TRP A 278 -0.64 12.38 4.09
CA TRP A 278 -1.00 12.22 2.68
C TRP A 278 -2.50 11.95 2.55
N PRO A 279 -3.22 12.65 1.66
CA PRO A 279 -4.68 12.52 1.54
C PRO A 279 -5.09 11.30 0.70
N GLY A 280 -4.52 10.13 1.03
CA GLY A 280 -4.83 8.86 0.38
C GLY A 280 -5.92 8.08 1.09
N MET A 281 -6.24 6.91 0.54
CA MET A 281 -7.29 5.99 0.99
C MET A 281 -7.07 5.49 2.42
N GLY A 282 -5.81 5.24 2.81
CA GLY A 282 -5.48 4.76 4.15
C GLY A 282 -5.76 5.80 5.21
N ARG A 283 -5.33 7.04 4.98
CA ARG A 283 -5.64 8.16 5.87
C ARG A 283 -7.14 8.45 5.89
N LEU A 284 -7.80 8.44 4.72
CA LEU A 284 -9.25 8.59 4.62
C LEU A 284 -9.98 7.56 5.49
N MET A 285 -9.59 6.29 5.41
CA MET A 285 -10.17 5.22 6.23
C MET A 285 -10.00 5.49 7.73
N VAL A 286 -8.79 5.85 8.19
CA VAL A 286 -8.49 6.13 9.60
C VAL A 286 -9.29 7.34 10.10
N THR A 287 -9.30 8.44 9.37
CA THR A 287 -10.05 9.65 9.76
C THR A 287 -11.54 9.42 9.78
N SER A 288 -12.08 8.65 8.84
CA SER A 288 -13.50 8.30 8.79
C SER A 288 -13.93 7.36 9.91
N ILE A 289 -13.05 6.43 10.33
CA ILE A 289 -13.32 5.59 11.52
C ILE A 289 -13.42 6.45 12.78
N VAL A 290 -12.47 7.37 12.97
CA VAL A 290 -12.46 8.29 14.13
C VAL A 290 -13.67 9.20 14.12
N ALA A 291 -14.06 9.72 12.94
CA ALA A 291 -15.22 10.59 12.75
C ALA A 291 -16.56 9.83 12.69
N ARG A 292 -16.55 8.50 12.75
CA ARG A 292 -17.74 7.63 12.62
C ARG A 292 -18.54 7.84 11.33
N ASP A 293 -17.83 8.17 10.26
CA ASP A 293 -18.40 8.31 8.92
C ASP A 293 -18.58 6.93 8.29
N TYR A 294 -19.62 6.22 8.71
CA TYR A 294 -19.86 4.83 8.31
C TYR A 294 -19.94 4.64 6.80
N PRO A 295 -20.62 5.51 6.01
CA PRO A 295 -20.65 5.35 4.56
C PRO A 295 -19.25 5.38 3.94
N VAL A 296 -18.39 6.31 4.37
CA VAL A 296 -17.01 6.40 3.87
C VAL A 296 -16.17 5.20 4.30
N VAL A 297 -16.29 4.74 5.56
CA VAL A 297 -15.58 3.53 6.03
C VAL A 297 -15.98 2.31 5.20
N MET A 298 -17.28 2.12 4.94
CA MET A 298 -17.78 1.02 4.11
C MET A 298 -17.30 1.13 2.65
N GLY A 299 -17.32 2.34 2.10
CA GLY A 299 -16.81 2.63 0.76
C GLY A 299 -15.31 2.35 0.64
N CYS A 300 -14.51 2.78 1.62
CA CYS A 300 -13.08 2.49 1.68
C CYS A 300 -12.81 0.98 1.78
N ALA A 301 -13.56 0.25 2.62
CA ALA A 301 -13.43 -1.20 2.74
C ALA A 301 -13.75 -1.91 1.41
N ALA A 302 -14.80 -1.45 0.71
CA ALA A 302 -15.13 -1.95 -0.62
C ALA A 302 -14.01 -1.68 -1.64
N ALA A 303 -13.46 -0.46 -1.66
CA ALA A 303 -12.37 -0.09 -2.55
C ALA A 303 -11.10 -0.91 -2.25
N PHE A 304 -10.72 -1.07 -0.98
CA PHE A 304 -9.58 -1.92 -0.59
C PHE A 304 -9.78 -3.38 -1.00
N ALA A 305 -10.96 -3.95 -0.73
CA ALA A 305 -11.27 -5.32 -1.15
C ALA A 305 -11.20 -5.48 -2.67
N ALA A 306 -11.77 -4.52 -3.43
CA ALA A 306 -11.69 -4.52 -4.89
C ALA A 306 -10.25 -4.41 -5.40
N MET A 307 -9.42 -3.54 -4.80
CA MET A 307 -8.00 -3.41 -5.16
C MET A 307 -7.21 -4.68 -4.87
N VAL A 308 -7.41 -5.31 -3.71
CA VAL A 308 -6.75 -6.59 -3.38
C VAL A 308 -7.17 -7.70 -4.34
N ILE A 309 -8.46 -7.78 -4.66
CA ILE A 309 -8.97 -8.75 -5.65
C ILE A 309 -8.37 -8.48 -7.03
N ALA A 310 -8.37 -7.23 -7.48
CA ALA A 310 -7.78 -6.84 -8.77
C ALA A 310 -6.28 -7.17 -8.82
N ALA A 311 -5.54 -6.88 -7.74
CA ALA A 311 -4.13 -7.21 -7.63
C ALA A 311 -3.88 -8.72 -7.67
N ASN A 312 -4.70 -9.53 -6.99
CA ASN A 312 -4.61 -11.00 -7.05
C ASN A 312 -4.92 -11.55 -8.44
N LEU A 313 -5.96 -11.02 -9.11
CA LEU A 313 -6.28 -11.42 -10.49
C LEU A 313 -5.16 -11.03 -11.45
N LEU A 314 -4.59 -9.84 -11.30
CA LEU A 314 -3.41 -9.42 -12.07
C LEU A 314 -2.22 -10.35 -11.81
N ALA A 315 -2.00 -10.74 -10.56
CA ALA A 315 -0.96 -11.71 -10.21
C ALA A 315 -1.19 -13.06 -10.91
N GLU A 316 -2.42 -13.60 -10.86
CA GLU A 316 -2.78 -14.85 -11.55
C GLU A 316 -2.59 -14.76 -13.07
N LEU A 317 -2.85 -13.62 -13.69
CA LEU A 317 -2.64 -13.38 -15.13
C LEU A 317 -1.16 -13.21 -15.49
N LEU A 318 -0.35 -12.62 -14.61
CA LEU A 318 1.08 -12.39 -14.84
C LEU A 318 1.92 -13.63 -14.60
N LEU A 319 1.51 -14.53 -13.71
CA LEU A 319 2.24 -15.75 -13.37
C LEU A 319 2.57 -16.64 -14.57
N PRO A 320 1.65 -16.97 -15.51
CA PRO A 320 1.96 -17.77 -16.70
C PRO A 320 2.90 -17.08 -17.69
N TRP A 321 2.99 -15.75 -17.64
CA TRP A 321 3.97 -14.98 -18.41
C TRP A 321 5.35 -15.01 -17.77
N ALA A 322 5.38 -15.02 -16.44
CA ALA A 322 6.61 -15.05 -15.65
C ALA A 322 7.28 -16.42 -15.68
N ASP A 323 6.51 -17.49 -15.51
CA ASP A 323 6.98 -18.87 -15.51
C ASP A 323 6.16 -19.74 -16.49
N PRO A 324 6.70 -20.04 -17.71
CA PRO A 324 6.02 -20.91 -18.65
C PRO A 324 5.71 -22.32 -18.13
N ARG A 325 6.39 -22.75 -17.05
CA ARG A 325 6.18 -24.08 -16.44
C ARG A 325 4.86 -24.17 -15.66
N VAL A 326 4.23 -23.04 -15.37
CA VAL A 326 2.91 -22.98 -14.70
C VAL A 326 1.75 -23.15 -15.70
N ARG A 327 2.04 -23.22 -17.00
CA ARG A 327 1.02 -23.42 -18.07
C ARG A 327 0.54 -24.87 -18.21
N GLU A 328 1.19 -25.83 -17.57
CA GLU A 328 0.79 -27.25 -17.50
C GLU A 328 0.13 -27.53 -16.12
#